data_8efd7aae883d15e4f85b2666e700a510
#
_entry.id   8efd7aae883d15e4f85b2666e700a510
#
_cell.length_a   1.000
_cell.length_b   1.000
_cell.length_c   1.000
_cell.angle_alpha   90.00
_cell.angle_beta   90.00
_cell.angle_gamma   90.00
#
_symmetry.space_group_name_H-M   'P 1'
#
loop_
_entity.id
_entity.type
_entity.pdbx_description
1 polymer ?
#
loop_
_entity_poly.entity_id
_entity_poly.type
_entity_poly.pdbx_seq_one_letter_code
_entity_poly.pdbx_strand_id
1 'polypeptide(L)'
;MTGTLLSFSAMAISIRMLASRLNIFEILSIRSGVGLLIMLALLAARADLRPLVRPSRMPLHVLRNVIHFGAQYCWAMALTLLPFATVFALEFISPAWTALLAVWLLSERLTPSRIGAVILGLIGVLIILRPGLAVFNPAALLVLLAAVGFAIVFIATKMLTATETSYAIVFWMAVIQLPLGLAGSDPLFPLNLGWWDIPAVLGIGIGGTSSHYCLSNAFRVGDATLVVPLDFLRVPLIALVGWAFFSESLDIWVVVGGFVIVAGLFWNLQVEATSRS
;
A
#
# COMPACT_ATOMS: atom_id res chain seq x y z
N MET A 1 10.88 -3.08 -4.68
CA MET A 1 9.49 -3.63 -4.59
C MET A 1 9.36 -4.82 -3.64
N THR A 2 10.23 -5.82 -3.62
CA THR A 2 10.08 -6.98 -2.71
C THR A 2 9.84 -6.60 -1.25
N GLY A 3 10.65 -5.68 -0.71
CA GLY A 3 10.43 -5.14 0.64
C GLY A 3 9.06 -4.49 0.83
N THR A 4 8.54 -3.79 -0.18
CA THR A 4 7.19 -3.20 -0.18
C THR A 4 6.12 -4.29 -0.03
N LEU A 5 6.20 -5.34 -0.85
CA LEU A 5 5.22 -6.43 -0.89
C LEU A 5 5.18 -7.19 0.45
N LEU A 6 6.34 -7.58 0.98
CA LEU A 6 6.44 -8.29 2.26
C LEU A 6 5.93 -7.44 3.42
N SER A 7 6.32 -6.16 3.45
CA SER A 7 5.92 -5.24 4.52
C SER A 7 4.42 -4.93 4.49
N PHE A 8 3.82 -4.74 3.31
CA PHE A 8 2.36 -4.58 3.19
C PHE A 8 1.61 -5.85 3.60
N SER A 9 2.12 -7.03 3.26
CA SER A 9 1.51 -8.29 3.70
C SER A 9 1.53 -8.43 5.22
N ALA A 10 2.66 -8.15 5.86
CA ALA A 10 2.78 -8.15 7.32
C ALA A 10 1.83 -7.12 7.96
N MET A 11 1.72 -5.92 7.38
CA MET A 11 0.80 -4.89 7.84
C MET A 11 -0.66 -5.34 7.72
N ALA A 12 -1.08 -5.96 6.62
CA ALA A 12 -2.46 -6.43 6.43
C ALA A 12 -2.85 -7.51 7.45
N ILE A 13 -1.95 -8.45 7.73
CA ILE A 13 -2.13 -9.47 8.78
C ILE A 13 -2.32 -8.81 10.14
N SER A 14 -1.45 -7.85 10.48
CA SER A 14 -1.48 -7.13 11.75
C SER A 14 -2.77 -6.32 11.94
N ILE A 15 -3.27 -5.66 10.88
CA ILE A 15 -4.56 -4.96 10.90
C ILE A 15 -5.69 -5.95 11.23
N ARG A 16 -5.71 -7.11 10.57
CA ARG A 16 -6.75 -8.12 10.81
C ARG A 16 -6.74 -8.65 12.25
N MET A 17 -5.56 -8.84 12.82
CA MET A 17 -5.42 -9.28 14.22
C MET A 17 -5.95 -8.23 15.21
N LEU A 18 -5.67 -6.95 14.97
CA LEU A 18 -6.06 -5.84 15.87
C LEU A 18 -7.52 -5.40 15.68
N ALA A 19 -8.11 -5.58 14.49
CA ALA A 19 -9.47 -5.13 14.17
C ALA A 19 -10.59 -5.79 14.99
N SER A 20 -10.30 -6.89 15.70
CA SER A 20 -11.24 -7.52 16.63
C SER A 20 -11.38 -6.77 17.96
N ARG A 21 -10.44 -5.88 18.30
CA ARG A 21 -10.36 -5.18 19.59
C ARG A 21 -10.29 -3.67 19.49
N LEU A 22 -9.79 -3.16 18.36
CA LEU A 22 -9.53 -1.76 18.14
C LEU A 22 -10.34 -1.25 16.95
N ASN A 23 -10.75 0.01 17.02
CA ASN A 23 -11.31 0.69 15.88
C ASN A 23 -10.22 1.09 14.85
N ILE A 24 -10.64 1.47 13.64
CA ILE A 24 -9.70 1.75 12.55
C ILE A 24 -8.82 2.97 12.84
N PHE A 25 -9.34 4.00 13.51
CA PHE A 25 -8.54 5.17 13.90
C PHE A 25 -7.42 4.79 14.87
N GLU A 26 -7.71 3.91 15.83
CA GLU A 26 -6.74 3.40 16.80
C GLU A 26 -5.64 2.57 16.12
N ILE A 27 -6.02 1.69 15.19
CA ILE A 27 -5.08 0.89 14.39
C ILE A 27 -4.16 1.80 13.56
N LEU A 28 -4.71 2.83 12.90
CA LEU A 28 -3.92 3.78 12.11
C LEU A 28 -3.06 4.71 13.00
N SER A 29 -3.52 4.99 14.23
CA SER A 29 -2.73 5.71 15.24
C SER A 29 -1.52 4.91 15.70
N ILE A 30 -1.69 3.60 15.98
CA ILE A 30 -0.59 2.69 16.31
C ILE A 30 0.42 2.66 15.17
N ARG A 31 -0.05 2.48 13.92
CA ARG A 31 0.82 2.46 12.75
C ARG A 31 1.67 3.72 12.65
N SER A 32 1.03 4.89 12.79
CA SER A 32 1.71 6.17 12.67
C SER A 32 2.59 6.47 13.88
N GLY A 33 2.16 6.11 15.09
CA GLY A 33 2.91 6.28 16.34
C GLY A 33 4.17 5.44 16.37
N VAL A 34 4.07 4.13 16.09
CA VAL A 34 5.24 3.24 16.02
C VAL A 34 6.18 3.68 14.90
N GLY A 35 5.64 4.06 13.72
CA GLY A 35 6.43 4.60 12.62
C GLY A 35 7.19 5.86 13.02
N LEU A 36 6.53 6.79 13.72
CA LEU A 36 7.16 8.02 14.21
C LEU A 36 8.26 7.70 15.24
N LEU A 37 8.02 6.78 16.19
CA LEU A 37 9.03 6.36 17.17
C LEU A 37 10.26 5.76 16.50
N ILE A 38 10.07 4.91 15.49
CA ILE A 38 11.17 4.35 14.68
C ILE A 38 11.97 5.47 14.02
N MET A 39 11.29 6.42 13.38
CA MET A 39 11.96 7.53 12.68
C MET A 39 12.70 8.44 13.66
N LEU A 40 12.10 8.76 14.81
CA LEU A 40 12.76 9.56 15.85
C LEU A 40 13.97 8.84 16.44
N ALA A 41 13.89 7.54 16.70
CA ALA A 41 15.02 6.74 17.16
C ALA A 41 16.18 6.74 16.13
N LEU A 42 15.85 6.60 14.84
CA LEU A 42 16.84 6.69 13.76
C LEU A 42 17.52 8.08 13.71
N LEU A 43 16.73 9.16 13.84
CA LEU A 43 17.25 10.54 13.85
C LEU A 43 18.05 10.88 15.12
N ALA A 44 17.76 10.22 16.23
CA ALA A 44 18.55 10.33 17.46
C ALA A 44 19.90 9.60 17.33
N ALA A 45 19.88 8.38 16.78
CA ALA A 45 21.06 7.56 16.58
C ALA A 45 21.98 8.04 15.43
N ARG A 46 21.41 8.69 14.41
CA ARG A 46 22.08 9.09 13.17
C ARG A 46 21.84 10.57 12.88
N ALA A 47 22.72 11.42 13.41
CA ALA A 47 22.63 12.87 13.24
C ALA A 47 22.71 13.33 11.76
N ASP A 48 23.40 12.55 10.93
CA ASP A 48 23.49 12.76 9.48
C ASP A 48 22.15 12.67 8.74
N LEU A 49 21.14 12.00 9.32
CA LEU A 49 19.81 11.90 8.75
C LEU A 49 18.92 13.13 9.03
N ARG A 50 19.25 13.94 10.05
CA ARG A 50 18.42 15.09 10.46
C ARG A 50 18.18 16.12 9.35
N PRO A 51 19.18 16.51 8.54
CA PRO A 51 18.93 17.41 7.41
C PRO A 51 18.03 16.79 6.34
N LEU A 52 18.02 15.45 6.22
CA LEU A 52 17.30 14.72 5.19
C LEU A 52 15.78 14.68 5.40
N VAL A 53 15.29 15.03 6.59
CA VAL A 53 13.83 15.10 6.88
C VAL A 53 13.25 16.50 6.76
N ARG A 54 14.06 17.51 6.38
CA ARG A 54 13.56 18.85 6.14
C ARG A 54 12.64 18.88 4.91
N PRO A 55 11.41 19.37 5.04
CA PRO A 55 10.48 19.37 3.92
C PRO A 55 10.72 20.58 3.02
N SER A 56 10.76 20.36 1.72
CA SER A 56 10.79 21.46 0.72
C SER A 56 9.39 21.75 0.16
N ARG A 57 8.48 20.74 0.21
CA ARG A 57 7.13 20.82 -0.38
C ARG A 57 6.05 20.42 0.62
N MET A 58 6.00 21.10 1.79
CA MET A 58 5.06 20.79 2.88
C MET A 58 3.58 20.71 2.43
N PRO A 59 3.05 21.61 1.56
CA PRO A 59 1.67 21.50 1.11
C PRO A 59 1.39 20.15 0.39
N LEU A 60 2.35 19.63 -0.38
CA LEU A 60 2.22 18.35 -1.05
C LEU A 60 2.27 17.17 -0.06
N HIS A 61 3.08 17.27 1.02
CA HIS A 61 3.06 16.30 2.11
C HIS A 61 1.70 16.28 2.80
N VAL A 62 1.14 17.45 3.13
CA VAL A 62 -0.18 17.53 3.78
C VAL A 62 -1.26 16.93 2.89
N LEU A 63 -1.34 17.37 1.63
CA LEU A 63 -2.32 16.85 0.66
C LEU A 63 -2.22 15.33 0.53
N ARG A 64 -0.99 14.81 0.28
CA ARG A 64 -0.73 13.39 0.15
C ARG A 64 -1.19 12.61 1.39
N ASN A 65 -0.86 13.10 2.58
CA ASN A 65 -1.08 12.35 3.82
C ASN A 65 -2.53 12.41 4.29
N VAL A 66 -3.25 13.49 4.04
CA VAL A 66 -4.70 13.57 4.29
C VAL A 66 -5.45 12.60 3.36
N ILE A 67 -5.15 12.63 2.04
CA ILE A 67 -5.76 11.69 1.09
C ILE A 67 -5.38 10.24 1.44
N HIS A 68 -4.13 9.99 1.81
CA HIS A 68 -3.67 8.66 2.19
C HIS A 68 -4.38 8.13 3.43
N PHE A 69 -4.55 8.98 4.45
CA PHE A 69 -5.27 8.59 5.66
C PHE A 69 -6.73 8.23 5.33
N GLY A 70 -7.42 9.06 4.56
CA GLY A 70 -8.80 8.79 4.12
C GLY A 70 -8.91 7.49 3.29
N ALA A 71 -8.00 7.29 2.34
CA ALA A 71 -7.97 6.08 1.53
C ALA A 71 -7.73 4.83 2.40
N GLN A 72 -6.78 4.88 3.33
CA GLN A 72 -6.53 3.78 4.27
C GLN A 72 -7.70 3.51 5.20
N TYR A 73 -8.36 4.56 5.68
CA TYR A 73 -9.55 4.40 6.50
C TYR A 73 -10.66 3.68 5.73
N CYS A 74 -10.97 4.14 4.51
CA CYS A 74 -11.96 3.50 3.66
C CYS A 74 -11.61 2.03 3.36
N TRP A 75 -10.34 1.75 3.05
CA TRP A 75 -9.86 0.41 2.78
C TRP A 75 -9.95 -0.49 4.01
N ALA A 76 -9.49 -0.02 5.17
CA ALA A 76 -9.56 -0.78 6.40
C ALA A 76 -11.00 -1.03 6.86
N MET A 77 -11.90 -0.04 6.69
CA MET A 77 -13.33 -0.21 6.93
C MET A 77 -13.92 -1.28 6.01
N ALA A 78 -13.58 -1.26 4.73
CA ALA A 78 -14.05 -2.27 3.79
C ALA A 78 -13.58 -3.68 4.15
N LEU A 79 -12.38 -3.85 4.72
CA LEU A 79 -11.87 -5.14 5.21
C LEU A 79 -12.73 -5.72 6.34
N THR A 80 -13.46 -4.91 7.10
CA THR A 80 -14.38 -5.38 8.13
C THR A 80 -15.78 -5.72 7.60
N LEU A 81 -16.13 -5.18 6.42
CA LEU A 81 -17.46 -5.27 5.84
C LEU A 81 -17.56 -6.24 4.66
N LEU A 82 -16.46 -6.56 4.01
CA LEU A 82 -16.40 -7.36 2.79
C LEU A 82 -15.42 -8.53 2.93
N PRO A 83 -15.61 -9.62 2.17
CA PRO A 83 -14.60 -10.66 2.02
C PRO A 83 -13.28 -10.07 1.49
N PHE A 84 -12.14 -10.57 1.99
CA PHE A 84 -10.82 -10.12 1.57
C PHE A 84 -10.65 -10.16 0.05
N ALA A 85 -11.06 -11.26 -0.58
CA ALA A 85 -11.02 -11.41 -2.03
C ALA A 85 -11.68 -10.24 -2.76
N THR A 86 -12.86 -9.80 -2.31
CA THR A 86 -13.59 -8.68 -2.92
C THR A 86 -12.84 -7.36 -2.74
N VAL A 87 -12.31 -7.11 -1.53
CA VAL A 87 -11.55 -5.87 -1.25
C VAL A 87 -10.31 -5.82 -2.14
N PHE A 88 -9.52 -6.88 -2.19
CA PHE A 88 -8.33 -6.91 -3.04
C PHE A 88 -8.66 -6.81 -4.54
N ALA A 89 -9.73 -7.49 -5.02
CA ALA A 89 -10.15 -7.37 -6.40
C ALA A 89 -10.42 -5.93 -6.82
N LEU A 90 -11.16 -5.20 -5.98
CA LEU A 90 -11.52 -3.82 -6.26
C LEU A 90 -10.35 -2.85 -6.05
N GLU A 91 -9.48 -3.09 -5.05
CA GLU A 91 -8.27 -2.30 -4.82
C GLU A 91 -7.35 -2.31 -6.03
N PHE A 92 -7.21 -3.46 -6.69
CA PHE A 92 -6.32 -3.64 -7.84
C PHE A 92 -6.73 -2.88 -9.11
N ILE A 93 -7.80 -2.10 -9.08
CA ILE A 93 -8.07 -1.06 -10.10
C ILE A 93 -7.13 0.16 -9.94
N SER A 94 -6.48 0.31 -8.78
CA SER A 94 -5.59 1.45 -8.48
C SER A 94 -4.39 1.59 -9.45
N PRO A 95 -3.73 0.52 -9.95
CA PRO A 95 -2.70 0.65 -11.00
C PRO A 95 -3.22 1.29 -12.29
N ALA A 96 -4.47 1.02 -12.68
CA ALA A 96 -5.07 1.64 -13.86
C ALA A 96 -5.28 3.15 -13.66
N TRP A 97 -5.81 3.56 -12.50
CA TRP A 97 -5.90 4.97 -12.12
C TRP A 97 -4.54 5.64 -12.05
N THR A 98 -3.54 4.95 -11.48
CA THR A 98 -2.17 5.48 -11.41
C THR A 98 -1.58 5.69 -12.80
N ALA A 99 -1.78 4.76 -13.73
CA ALA A 99 -1.31 4.89 -15.10
C ALA A 99 -1.91 6.11 -15.79
N LEU A 100 -3.23 6.32 -15.65
CA LEU A 100 -3.92 7.50 -16.22
C LEU A 100 -3.39 8.81 -15.61
N LEU A 101 -3.27 8.88 -14.27
CA LEU A 101 -2.78 10.06 -13.58
C LEU A 101 -1.30 10.34 -13.87
N ALA A 102 -0.47 9.30 -14.05
CA ALA A 102 0.94 9.44 -14.37
C ALA A 102 1.17 10.08 -15.74
N VAL A 103 0.36 9.70 -16.74
CA VAL A 103 0.40 10.35 -18.06
C VAL A 103 0.04 11.82 -17.94
N TRP A 104 -1.03 12.12 -17.23
CA TRP A 104 -1.55 13.48 -17.15
C TRP A 104 -0.72 14.40 -16.26
N LEU A 105 -0.28 13.93 -15.08
CA LEU A 105 0.39 14.76 -14.07
C LEU A 105 1.92 14.67 -14.11
N LEU A 106 2.47 13.54 -14.55
CA LEU A 106 3.92 13.30 -14.59
C LEU A 106 4.49 13.32 -16.00
N SER A 107 3.62 13.44 -17.03
CA SER A 107 3.99 13.33 -18.46
C SER A 107 4.71 12.02 -18.77
N GLU A 108 4.42 10.95 -18.02
CA GLU A 108 4.96 9.62 -18.28
C GLU A 108 4.33 9.03 -19.56
N ARG A 109 5.12 8.28 -20.33
CA ARG A 109 4.63 7.63 -21.56
C ARG A 109 4.06 6.24 -21.22
N LEU A 110 2.84 5.99 -21.66
CA LEU A 110 2.26 4.65 -21.64
C LEU A 110 2.76 3.88 -22.86
N THR A 111 3.68 2.96 -22.62
CA THR A 111 4.10 2.02 -23.66
C THR A 111 3.08 0.87 -23.76
N PRO A 112 2.96 0.20 -24.93
CA PRO A 112 2.08 -0.96 -25.08
C PRO A 112 2.38 -2.06 -24.06
N SER A 113 3.65 -2.24 -23.67
CA SER A 113 4.04 -3.21 -22.65
C SER A 113 3.52 -2.86 -21.24
N ARG A 114 3.53 -1.56 -20.88
CA ARG A 114 2.97 -1.07 -19.59
C ARG A 114 1.45 -1.25 -19.54
N ILE A 115 0.76 -0.91 -20.62
CA ILE A 115 -0.69 -1.16 -20.76
C ILE A 115 -0.98 -2.66 -20.65
N GLY A 116 -0.25 -3.48 -21.38
CA GLY A 116 -0.38 -4.93 -21.36
C GLY A 116 -0.15 -5.52 -19.97
N ALA A 117 0.86 -5.05 -19.22
CA ALA A 117 1.11 -5.48 -17.86
C ALA A 117 -0.07 -5.16 -16.90
N VAL A 118 -0.66 -3.97 -17.02
CA VAL A 118 -1.86 -3.59 -16.24
C VAL A 118 -3.04 -4.49 -16.61
N ILE A 119 -3.30 -4.71 -17.89
CA ILE A 119 -4.41 -5.56 -18.36
C ILE A 119 -4.21 -7.02 -17.90
N LEU A 120 -3.02 -7.59 -18.10
CA LEU A 120 -2.71 -8.97 -17.68
C LEU A 120 -2.75 -9.09 -16.15
N GLY A 121 -2.29 -8.05 -15.42
CA GLY A 121 -2.41 -7.99 -13.98
C GLY A 121 -3.87 -8.06 -13.51
N LEU A 122 -4.75 -7.24 -14.09
CA LEU A 122 -6.19 -7.25 -13.80
C LEU A 122 -6.84 -8.60 -14.17
N ILE A 123 -6.52 -9.16 -15.34
CA ILE A 123 -7.02 -10.49 -15.75
C ILE A 123 -6.59 -11.55 -14.75
N GLY A 124 -5.32 -11.58 -14.37
CA GLY A 124 -4.81 -12.53 -13.39
C GLY A 124 -5.49 -12.41 -12.02
N VAL A 125 -5.74 -11.17 -11.55
CA VAL A 125 -6.50 -10.92 -10.34
C VAL A 125 -7.94 -11.45 -10.46
N LEU A 126 -8.63 -11.20 -11.56
CA LEU A 126 -9.98 -11.70 -11.81
C LEU A 126 -10.03 -13.23 -11.84
N ILE A 127 -9.01 -13.89 -12.41
CA ILE A 127 -8.87 -15.36 -12.41
C ILE A 127 -8.74 -15.88 -10.97
N ILE A 128 -7.92 -15.26 -10.14
CA ILE A 128 -7.71 -15.66 -8.73
C ILE A 128 -8.99 -15.47 -7.91
N LEU A 129 -9.59 -14.30 -8.02
CA LEU A 129 -10.65 -13.88 -7.12
C LEU A 129 -12.02 -14.39 -7.55
N ARG A 130 -12.21 -14.70 -8.84
CA ARG A 130 -13.46 -15.17 -9.41
C ARG A 130 -14.69 -14.47 -8.77
N PRO A 131 -14.79 -13.12 -8.88
CA PRO A 131 -15.88 -12.40 -8.25
C PRO A 131 -17.21 -12.98 -8.76
N GLY A 132 -17.95 -13.62 -7.86
CA GLY A 132 -19.27 -14.17 -8.19
C GLY A 132 -20.26 -13.03 -8.55
N LEU A 133 -21.39 -13.37 -9.15
CA LEU A 133 -22.53 -12.46 -9.40
C LEU A 133 -23.23 -12.10 -8.07
N ALA A 134 -22.49 -11.85 -7.01
CA ALA A 134 -23.04 -11.44 -5.72
C ALA A 134 -23.73 -10.08 -5.84
N VAL A 135 -24.83 -9.93 -5.12
CA VAL A 135 -25.56 -8.65 -5.02
C VAL A 135 -24.56 -7.55 -4.66
N PHE A 136 -24.62 -6.43 -5.39
CA PHE A 136 -23.75 -5.27 -5.16
C PHE A 136 -23.85 -4.83 -3.70
N ASN A 137 -22.72 -4.90 -2.98
CA ASN A 137 -22.64 -4.39 -1.61
C ASN A 137 -22.13 -2.94 -1.64
N PRO A 138 -22.86 -1.97 -1.08
CA PRO A 138 -22.44 -0.56 -1.06
C PRO A 138 -21.05 -0.33 -0.44
N ALA A 139 -20.58 -1.20 0.46
CA ALA A 139 -19.21 -1.14 1.01
C ALA A 139 -18.12 -1.28 -0.05
N ALA A 140 -18.44 -1.83 -1.24
CA ALA A 140 -17.51 -1.83 -2.38
C ALA A 140 -17.10 -0.43 -2.83
N LEU A 141 -17.97 0.57 -2.66
CA LEU A 141 -17.66 1.96 -2.96
C LEU A 141 -16.51 2.51 -2.11
N LEU A 142 -16.37 2.04 -0.86
CA LEU A 142 -15.24 2.41 0.00
C LEU A 142 -13.92 1.97 -0.61
N VAL A 143 -13.87 0.75 -1.16
CA VAL A 143 -12.66 0.23 -1.81
C VAL A 143 -12.35 0.99 -3.09
N LEU A 144 -13.36 1.27 -3.92
CA LEU A 144 -13.17 2.04 -5.15
C LEU A 144 -12.67 3.46 -4.86
N LEU A 145 -13.21 4.11 -3.82
CA LEU A 145 -12.74 5.40 -3.36
C LEU A 145 -11.29 5.32 -2.84
N ALA A 146 -10.98 4.28 -2.06
CA ALA A 146 -9.63 4.02 -1.59
C ALA A 146 -8.65 3.80 -2.74
N ALA A 147 -9.03 3.05 -3.79
CA ALA A 147 -8.20 2.80 -4.97
C ALA A 147 -7.83 4.09 -5.72
N VAL A 148 -8.79 5.01 -5.89
CA VAL A 148 -8.51 6.35 -6.45
C VAL A 148 -7.58 7.14 -5.52
N GLY A 149 -7.85 7.12 -4.21
CA GLY A 149 -7.02 7.80 -3.22
C GLY A 149 -5.58 7.28 -3.23
N PHE A 150 -5.37 5.95 -3.29
CA PHE A 150 -4.03 5.35 -3.41
C PHE A 150 -3.33 5.75 -4.71
N ALA A 151 -4.03 5.80 -5.84
CA ALA A 151 -3.45 6.28 -7.10
C ALA A 151 -2.93 7.73 -6.96
N ILE A 152 -3.72 8.63 -6.37
CA ILE A 152 -3.28 10.02 -6.10
C ILE A 152 -2.06 10.04 -5.18
N VAL A 153 -2.05 9.19 -4.14
CA VAL A 153 -0.92 9.07 -3.20
C VAL A 153 0.35 8.58 -3.90
N PHE A 154 0.25 7.63 -4.82
CA PHE A 154 1.39 7.13 -5.58
C PHE A 154 1.99 8.24 -6.46
N ILE A 155 1.15 8.99 -7.17
CA ILE A 155 1.59 10.14 -7.97
C ILE A 155 2.22 11.23 -7.09
N ALA A 156 1.57 11.62 -5.99
CA ALA A 156 2.11 12.60 -5.06
C ALA A 156 3.44 12.14 -4.45
N THR A 157 3.58 10.85 -4.14
CA THR A 157 4.83 10.27 -3.66
C THR A 157 5.91 10.36 -4.74
N LYS A 158 5.60 9.99 -5.99
CA LYS A 158 6.54 10.14 -7.12
C LYS A 158 6.97 11.58 -7.29
N MET A 159 6.05 12.55 -7.21
CA MET A 159 6.38 13.98 -7.28
C MET A 159 7.30 14.43 -6.13
N LEU A 160 7.11 13.92 -4.91
CA LEU A 160 7.96 14.22 -3.76
C LEU A 160 9.35 13.64 -3.92
N THR A 161 9.49 12.45 -4.49
CA THR A 161 10.82 11.82 -4.67
C THR A 161 11.75 12.59 -5.60
N ALA A 162 11.24 13.54 -6.37
CA ALA A 162 12.06 14.42 -7.21
C ALA A 162 12.85 15.46 -6.40
N THR A 163 12.35 15.86 -5.23
CA THR A 163 12.94 16.96 -4.41
C THR A 163 13.27 16.54 -2.98
N GLU A 164 12.73 15.43 -2.51
CA GLU A 164 12.84 15.00 -1.11
C GLU A 164 13.33 13.57 -0.98
N THR A 165 13.89 13.27 0.19
CA THR A 165 14.38 11.94 0.51
C THR A 165 13.22 11.02 0.91
N SER A 166 13.41 9.71 0.78
CA SER A 166 12.46 8.73 1.29
C SER A 166 12.29 8.83 2.82
N TYR A 167 13.31 9.28 3.54
CA TYR A 167 13.22 9.57 4.98
C TYR A 167 12.24 10.71 5.28
N ALA A 168 12.30 11.82 4.53
CA ALA A 168 11.36 12.92 4.67
C ALA A 168 9.92 12.48 4.40
N ILE A 169 9.70 11.74 3.31
CA ILE A 169 8.38 11.27 2.90
C ILE A 169 7.74 10.40 4.00
N VAL A 170 8.50 9.46 4.57
CA VAL A 170 8.00 8.56 5.63
C VAL A 170 7.88 9.27 6.97
N PHE A 171 8.82 10.15 7.32
CA PHE A 171 8.76 10.94 8.55
C PHE A 171 7.50 11.82 8.57
N TRP A 172 7.28 12.63 7.53
CA TRP A 172 6.11 13.51 7.45
C TRP A 172 4.80 12.74 7.29
N MET A 173 4.83 11.54 6.74
CA MET A 173 3.67 10.64 6.77
C MET A 173 3.26 10.32 8.22
N ALA A 174 4.21 9.89 9.05
CA ALA A 174 3.92 9.55 10.44
C ALA A 174 3.48 10.78 11.25
N VAL A 175 4.16 11.93 11.09
CA VAL A 175 3.86 13.20 11.78
C VAL A 175 2.45 13.70 11.46
N ILE A 176 2.04 13.66 10.19
CA ILE A 176 0.74 14.21 9.76
C ILE A 176 -0.40 13.23 10.05
N GLN A 177 -0.16 11.92 9.89
CA GLN A 177 -1.24 10.94 10.05
C GLN A 177 -1.51 10.56 11.50
N LEU A 178 -0.53 10.70 12.41
CA LEU A 178 -0.74 10.43 13.83
C LEU A 178 -1.86 11.29 14.45
N PRO A 179 -1.87 12.63 14.34
CA PRO A 179 -2.97 13.42 14.86
C PRO A 179 -4.32 13.13 14.19
N LEU A 180 -4.34 12.79 12.89
CA LEU A 180 -5.57 12.38 12.20
C LEU A 180 -6.14 11.07 12.78
N GLY A 181 -5.28 10.12 13.11
CA GLY A 181 -5.68 8.88 13.76
C GLY A 181 -6.18 9.15 15.18
N LEU A 182 -5.42 9.90 15.98
CA LEU A 182 -5.79 10.21 17.36
C LEU A 182 -7.11 10.96 17.47
N ALA A 183 -7.49 11.76 16.48
CA ALA A 183 -8.75 12.50 16.47
C ALA A 183 -10.01 11.61 16.52
N GLY A 184 -9.92 10.37 16.05
CA GLY A 184 -11.02 9.39 16.09
C GLY A 184 -10.75 8.20 17.02
N SER A 185 -9.68 8.25 17.82
CA SER A 185 -9.30 7.19 18.77
C SER A 185 -9.82 7.50 20.18
N ASP A 186 -10.19 6.45 20.91
CA ASP A 186 -10.37 6.57 22.36
C ASP A 186 -8.99 6.88 22.99
N PRO A 187 -8.84 7.94 23.80
CA PRO A 187 -7.57 8.24 24.48
C PRO A 187 -7.04 7.08 25.34
N LEU A 188 -7.92 6.21 25.82
CA LEU A 188 -7.57 5.08 26.65
C LEU A 188 -7.36 3.77 25.86
N PHE A 189 -7.47 3.80 24.54
CA PHE A 189 -7.30 2.57 23.72
C PHE A 189 -5.99 1.80 23.99
N PRO A 190 -4.85 2.43 24.36
CA PRO A 190 -3.64 1.67 24.65
C PRO A 190 -3.80 0.70 25.83
N LEU A 191 -4.75 0.97 26.75
CA LEU A 191 -5.04 0.08 27.86
C LEU A 191 -5.79 -1.20 27.44
N ASN A 192 -6.38 -1.21 26.26
CA ASN A 192 -7.05 -2.38 25.68
C ASN A 192 -6.06 -3.35 25.02
N LEU A 193 -4.78 -2.95 24.90
CA LEU A 193 -3.72 -3.78 24.31
C LEU A 193 -3.08 -4.66 25.39
N GLY A 194 -3.02 -5.95 25.10
CA GLY A 194 -2.29 -6.92 25.91
C GLY A 194 -0.89 -7.19 25.32
N TRP A 195 -0.06 -7.88 26.09
CA TRP A 195 1.27 -8.28 25.61
C TRP A 195 1.22 -9.21 24.38
N TRP A 196 0.12 -9.93 24.18
CA TRP A 196 -0.13 -10.74 23.00
C TRP A 196 -0.34 -9.93 21.71
N ASP A 197 -0.70 -8.66 21.83
CA ASP A 197 -0.92 -7.77 20.69
C ASP A 197 0.39 -7.13 20.19
N ILE A 198 1.49 -7.24 20.98
CA ILE A 198 2.79 -6.64 20.63
C ILE A 198 3.28 -7.06 19.23
N PRO A 199 3.22 -8.34 18.81
CA PRO A 199 3.65 -8.70 17.46
C PRO A 199 2.86 -7.99 16.37
N ALA A 200 1.53 -7.84 16.55
CA ALA A 200 0.68 -7.13 15.60
C ALA A 200 0.93 -5.60 15.61
N VAL A 201 1.13 -5.02 16.81
CA VAL A 201 1.50 -3.60 16.97
C VAL A 201 2.83 -3.29 16.27
N LEU A 202 3.85 -4.12 16.44
CA LEU A 202 5.13 -3.99 15.77
C LEU A 202 4.99 -4.26 14.26
N GLY A 203 4.23 -5.28 13.90
CA GLY A 203 3.98 -5.64 12.50
C GLY A 203 3.33 -4.52 11.71
N ILE A 204 2.32 -3.84 12.27
CA ILE A 204 1.67 -2.71 11.60
C ILE A 204 2.58 -1.48 11.51
N GLY A 205 3.33 -1.17 12.55
CA GLY A 205 4.21 0.00 12.57
C GLY A 205 5.45 -0.17 11.69
N ILE A 206 6.17 -1.28 11.85
CA ILE A 206 7.35 -1.61 11.05
C ILE A 206 6.93 -1.85 9.59
N GLY A 207 5.88 -2.66 9.37
CA GLY A 207 5.37 -2.95 8.03
C GLY A 207 4.89 -1.68 7.31
N GLY A 208 4.13 -0.81 7.99
CA GLY A 208 3.69 0.47 7.44
C GLY A 208 4.86 1.40 7.10
N THR A 209 5.86 1.51 7.96
CA THR A 209 7.02 2.38 7.75
C THR A 209 7.92 1.86 6.63
N SER A 210 8.29 0.57 6.68
CA SER A 210 9.20 -0.03 5.70
C SER A 210 8.58 -0.17 4.32
N SER A 211 7.26 -0.46 4.21
CA SER A 211 6.58 -0.52 2.91
C SER A 211 6.64 0.81 2.18
N HIS A 212 6.32 1.91 2.85
CA HIS A 212 6.37 3.24 2.24
C HIS A 212 7.79 3.73 1.98
N TYR A 213 8.75 3.36 2.83
CA TYR A 213 10.17 3.63 2.57
C TYR A 213 10.66 2.91 1.31
N CYS A 214 10.40 1.62 1.19
CA CYS A 214 10.75 0.83 0.00
C CYS A 214 10.03 1.32 -1.26
N LEU A 215 8.74 1.66 -1.16
CA LEU A 215 7.95 2.20 -2.27
C LEU A 215 8.49 3.57 -2.73
N SER A 216 8.78 4.46 -1.80
CA SER A 216 9.37 5.77 -2.13
C SER A 216 10.73 5.63 -2.83
N ASN A 217 11.58 4.69 -2.39
CA ASN A 217 12.83 4.39 -3.08
C ASN A 217 12.61 3.79 -4.47
N ALA A 218 11.59 2.93 -4.65
CA ALA A 218 11.25 2.41 -5.98
C ALA A 218 10.82 3.54 -6.93
N PHE A 219 10.03 4.51 -6.46
CA PHE A 219 9.62 5.68 -7.25
C PHE A 219 10.78 6.65 -7.58
N ARG A 220 11.85 6.64 -6.80
CA ARG A 220 13.06 7.45 -7.12
C ARG A 220 13.78 6.94 -8.35
N VAL A 221 13.77 5.64 -8.58
CA VAL A 221 14.54 4.98 -9.66
C VAL A 221 13.68 4.50 -10.83
N GLY A 222 12.35 4.48 -10.67
CA GLY A 222 11.42 4.00 -11.69
C GLY A 222 10.19 4.90 -11.84
N ASP A 223 9.58 4.84 -13.03
CA ASP A 223 8.34 5.52 -13.32
C ASP A 223 7.16 4.91 -12.54
N ALA A 224 6.15 5.71 -12.23
CA ALA A 224 4.96 5.22 -11.53
C ALA A 224 4.23 4.14 -12.35
N THR A 225 4.16 4.32 -13.67
CA THR A 225 3.57 3.36 -14.61
C THR A 225 4.32 2.03 -14.70
N LEU A 226 5.59 1.96 -14.25
CA LEU A 226 6.37 0.74 -14.16
C LEU A 226 6.31 0.12 -12.76
N VAL A 227 6.42 0.95 -11.72
CA VAL A 227 6.54 0.51 -10.32
C VAL A 227 5.23 -0.01 -9.77
N VAL A 228 4.11 0.69 -10.04
CA VAL A 228 2.82 0.35 -9.42
C VAL A 228 2.26 -0.99 -9.90
N PRO A 229 2.33 -1.38 -11.19
CA PRO A 229 1.89 -2.71 -11.60
C PRO A 229 2.60 -3.87 -10.91
N LEU A 230 3.83 -3.67 -10.40
CA LEU A 230 4.52 -4.70 -9.62
C LEU A 230 3.78 -5.07 -8.33
N ASP A 231 2.87 -4.21 -7.86
CA ASP A 231 2.04 -4.49 -6.69
C ASP A 231 1.05 -5.66 -6.92
N PHE A 232 0.71 -5.98 -8.18
CA PHE A 232 -0.10 -7.17 -8.50
C PHE A 232 0.53 -8.46 -7.96
N LEU A 233 1.86 -8.53 -7.78
CA LEU A 233 2.53 -9.67 -7.16
C LEU A 233 2.11 -9.89 -5.70
N ARG A 234 1.49 -8.91 -5.07
CA ARG A 234 0.95 -9.04 -3.71
C ARG A 234 -0.19 -10.06 -3.65
N VAL A 235 -0.98 -10.22 -4.72
CA VAL A 235 -2.13 -11.15 -4.72
C VAL A 235 -1.70 -12.60 -4.55
N PRO A 236 -0.83 -13.18 -5.39
CA PRO A 236 -0.35 -14.54 -5.17
C PRO A 236 0.43 -14.67 -3.85
N LEU A 237 1.15 -13.63 -3.42
CA LEU A 237 1.85 -13.65 -2.14
C LEU A 237 0.88 -13.74 -0.96
N ILE A 238 -0.20 -12.96 -0.95
CA ILE A 238 -1.22 -13.00 0.12
C ILE A 238 -1.98 -14.34 0.10
N ALA A 239 -2.24 -14.90 -1.07
CA ALA A 239 -2.85 -16.23 -1.17
C ALA A 239 -1.95 -17.32 -0.55
N LEU A 240 -0.63 -17.25 -0.78
CA LEU A 240 0.35 -18.14 -0.13
C LEU A 240 0.37 -17.94 1.39
N VAL A 241 0.30 -16.70 1.87
CA VAL A 241 0.23 -16.39 3.30
C VAL A 241 -1.08 -16.93 3.90
N GLY A 242 -2.22 -16.77 3.22
CA GLY A 242 -3.52 -17.33 3.62
C GLY A 242 -3.46 -18.85 3.79
N TRP A 243 -2.84 -19.52 2.85
CA TRP A 243 -2.62 -20.96 2.93
C TRP A 243 -1.70 -21.36 4.09
N ALA A 244 -0.55 -20.70 4.25
CA ALA A 244 0.46 -21.09 5.23
C ALA A 244 0.06 -20.76 6.69
N PHE A 245 -0.67 -19.67 6.94
CA PHE A 245 -0.93 -19.15 8.28
C PHE A 245 -2.40 -19.17 8.69
N PHE A 246 -3.33 -19.27 7.74
CA PHE A 246 -4.77 -19.23 8.01
C PHE A 246 -5.52 -20.48 7.56
N SER A 247 -4.78 -21.54 7.17
CA SER A 247 -5.36 -22.81 6.69
C SER A 247 -6.34 -22.64 5.50
N GLU A 248 -6.16 -21.57 4.71
CA GLU A 248 -6.95 -21.36 3.50
C GLU A 248 -6.50 -22.33 2.41
N SER A 249 -7.43 -22.89 1.62
CA SER A 249 -7.09 -23.82 0.54
C SER A 249 -6.42 -23.06 -0.62
N LEU A 250 -5.26 -23.56 -1.08
CA LEU A 250 -4.66 -23.11 -2.34
C LEU A 250 -5.47 -23.70 -3.51
N ASP A 251 -6.24 -22.83 -4.16
CA ASP A 251 -6.96 -23.19 -5.37
C ASP A 251 -6.00 -23.16 -6.58
N ILE A 252 -6.21 -24.06 -7.55
CA ILE A 252 -5.47 -24.08 -8.83
C ILE A 252 -5.54 -22.72 -9.56
N TRP A 253 -6.63 -21.97 -9.38
CA TRP A 253 -6.82 -20.66 -9.99
C TRP A 253 -5.89 -19.58 -9.43
N VAL A 254 -5.40 -19.75 -8.20
CA VAL A 254 -4.33 -18.88 -7.64
C VAL A 254 -3.04 -19.10 -8.41
N VAL A 255 -2.73 -20.35 -8.76
CA VAL A 255 -1.54 -20.69 -9.56
C VAL A 255 -1.67 -20.15 -10.98
N VAL A 256 -2.82 -20.36 -11.63
CA VAL A 256 -3.06 -19.90 -13.02
C VAL A 256 -3.03 -18.38 -13.09
N GLY A 257 -3.79 -17.69 -12.24
CA GLY A 257 -3.83 -16.23 -12.23
C GLY A 257 -2.50 -15.60 -11.81
N GLY A 258 -1.79 -16.21 -10.85
CA GLY A 258 -0.45 -15.79 -10.45
C GLY A 258 0.55 -15.91 -11.61
N PHE A 259 0.47 -16.99 -12.40
CA PHE A 259 1.29 -17.14 -13.60
C PHE A 259 1.01 -16.06 -14.65
N VAL A 260 -0.27 -15.70 -14.89
CA VAL A 260 -0.66 -14.63 -15.81
C VAL A 260 -0.09 -13.27 -15.35
N ILE A 261 -0.18 -12.97 -14.05
CA ILE A 261 0.39 -11.74 -13.47
C ILE A 261 1.91 -11.69 -13.69
N VAL A 262 2.61 -12.76 -13.29
CA VAL A 262 4.08 -12.82 -13.40
C VAL A 262 4.53 -12.73 -14.85
N ALA A 263 3.86 -13.44 -15.78
CA ALA A 263 4.18 -13.39 -17.20
C ALA A 263 4.00 -11.98 -17.79
N GLY A 264 2.91 -11.28 -17.45
CA GLY A 264 2.67 -9.91 -17.90
C GLY A 264 3.72 -8.93 -17.38
N LEU A 265 4.09 -9.03 -16.10
CA LEU A 265 5.12 -8.19 -15.51
C LEU A 265 6.52 -8.48 -16.07
N PHE A 266 6.86 -9.76 -16.25
CA PHE A 266 8.14 -10.16 -16.80
C PHE A 266 8.30 -9.69 -18.26
N TRP A 267 7.26 -9.84 -19.07
CA TRP A 267 7.23 -9.29 -20.42
C TRP A 267 7.46 -7.77 -20.45
N ASN A 268 6.76 -7.01 -19.60
CA ASN A 268 6.96 -5.57 -19.51
C ASN A 268 8.41 -5.22 -19.11
N LEU A 269 8.97 -5.90 -18.11
CA LEU A 269 10.34 -5.65 -17.66
C LEU A 269 11.37 -5.97 -18.74
N GLN A 270 11.18 -7.04 -19.52
CA GLN A 270 12.06 -7.37 -20.66
C GLN A 270 12.02 -6.30 -21.74
N VAL A 271 10.82 -5.84 -22.15
CA VAL A 271 10.67 -4.80 -23.15
C VAL A 271 11.31 -3.47 -22.71
N GLU A 272 11.12 -3.09 -21.43
CA GLU A 272 11.74 -1.88 -20.88
C GLU A 272 13.28 -1.99 -20.79
N ALA A 273 13.82 -3.17 -20.47
CA ALA A 273 15.26 -3.41 -20.42
C ALA A 273 15.88 -3.27 -21.82
N THR A 274 15.24 -3.84 -22.85
CA THR A 274 15.72 -3.78 -24.24
C THR A 274 15.60 -2.38 -24.84
N SER A 275 14.61 -1.58 -24.42
CA SER A 275 14.43 -0.21 -24.94
C SER A 275 15.42 0.81 -24.34
N ARG A 276 16.13 0.47 -23.30
CA ARG A 276 17.15 1.32 -22.63
C ARG A 276 18.59 0.97 -23.01
N SER A 277 18.80 -0.16 -23.68
CA SER A 277 20.08 -0.58 -24.30
C SER A 277 20.20 -0.02 -25.70
#